data_18e502cb26e6b675c8406e0770e1a14f
#
_entry.id   18e502cb26e6b675c8406e0770e1a14f
#
_cell.length_a   1.000
_cell.length_b   1.000
_cell.length_c   1.000
_cell.angle_alpha   90.00
_cell.angle_beta   90.00
_cell.angle_gamma   90.00
#
_symmetry.space_group_name_H-M   'P 1'
#
loop_
_entity.id
_entity.type
_entity.pdbx_description
1 polymer ?
#
loop_
_entity_poly.entity_id
_entity_poly.type
_entity_poly.pdbx_seq_one_letter_code
_entity_poly.pdbx_strand_id
1 'polypeptide(L)'
;MPVFKLKKVWEYCTYNKPFFVFVLILFAIINFIENAYGYYIDFTTSGLIVLICTILLNGYGMTITRDRANEGYRLPKVLPRDIVILGIKSTIVFLVYLVIQGNVLDFVCSPLGFPPFDLEDMLFNFDETIRMLYVHNAINTLKFLIFGSISFYVTLFFMEIGLARLADTGRLLTAFNVVAIFKDINIVGWRHYARDCTTIMVAIVVLGLLNSFFIPISFIEYLVDVVLSLLIFATQFLGIGAIYAEVKDKSSY
;
A
#
# COMPACT_ATOMS: atom_id res chain seq x y z
N MET A 1 -21.45 -7.59 2.27
CA MET A 1 -21.66 -6.85 0.99
C MET A 1 -20.42 -7.05 0.13
N PRO A 2 -20.48 -7.07 -1.20
CA PRO A 2 -19.28 -7.07 -2.02
C PRO A 2 -18.59 -5.73 -1.81
N VAL A 3 -17.49 -5.75 -1.07
CA VAL A 3 -16.77 -4.58 -0.56
C VAL A 3 -16.22 -3.70 -1.69
N PHE A 4 -16.16 -4.25 -2.92
CA PHE A 4 -15.43 -3.57 -3.99
C PHE A 4 -16.20 -3.53 -5.32
N LYS A 5 -16.65 -2.34 -5.71
CA LYS A 5 -16.99 -2.01 -7.09
C LYS A 5 -16.11 -0.84 -7.51
N LEU A 6 -15.22 -1.01 -8.48
CA LEU A 6 -14.36 0.04 -9.07
C LEU A 6 -15.14 1.33 -9.38
N LYS A 7 -16.39 1.19 -9.84
CA LYS A 7 -17.29 2.32 -10.06
C LYS A 7 -17.48 3.17 -8.79
N LYS A 8 -17.64 2.53 -7.61
CA LYS A 8 -17.80 3.25 -6.33
C LYS A 8 -16.49 3.94 -5.90
N VAL A 9 -15.33 3.33 -6.18
CA VAL A 9 -14.02 3.95 -5.93
C VAL A 9 -13.88 5.20 -6.77
N TRP A 10 -14.18 5.09 -8.06
CA TRP A 10 -14.15 6.22 -8.97
C TRP A 10 -15.11 7.35 -8.55
N GLU A 11 -16.35 7.02 -8.22
CA GLU A 11 -17.36 7.98 -7.72
C GLU A 11 -16.87 8.68 -6.45
N TYR A 12 -16.28 7.93 -5.51
CA TYR A 12 -15.71 8.49 -4.28
C TYR A 12 -14.58 9.48 -4.58
N CYS A 13 -13.66 9.12 -5.46
CA CYS A 13 -12.53 9.98 -5.84
C CYS A 13 -12.97 11.25 -6.56
N THR A 14 -13.90 11.13 -7.50
CA THR A 14 -14.31 12.24 -8.39
C THR A 14 -15.36 13.17 -7.77
N TYR A 15 -15.99 12.79 -6.67
CA TYR A 15 -17.01 13.60 -6.02
C TYR A 15 -16.48 14.96 -5.55
N ASN A 16 -15.22 14.99 -5.07
CA ASN A 16 -14.59 16.22 -4.56
C ASN A 16 -13.42 16.63 -5.47
N LYS A 17 -13.73 17.32 -6.56
CA LYS A 17 -12.79 17.69 -7.61
C LYS A 17 -11.47 18.34 -7.12
N PRO A 18 -11.46 19.33 -6.18
CA PRO A 18 -10.22 19.94 -5.73
C PRO A 18 -9.26 18.94 -5.09
N PHE A 19 -9.78 17.99 -4.30
CA PHE A 19 -8.95 17.00 -3.63
C PHE A 19 -8.54 15.87 -4.56
N PHE A 20 -9.37 15.54 -5.53
CA PHE A 20 -9.01 14.66 -6.63
C PHE A 20 -7.81 15.19 -7.41
N VAL A 21 -7.84 16.47 -7.79
CA VAL A 21 -6.73 17.13 -8.49
C VAL A 21 -5.46 17.17 -7.63
N PHE A 22 -5.59 17.43 -6.33
CA PHE A 22 -4.44 17.40 -5.41
C PHE A 22 -3.71 16.04 -5.44
N VAL A 23 -4.46 14.94 -5.33
CA VAL A 23 -3.87 13.59 -5.37
C VAL A 23 -3.28 13.27 -6.74
N LEU A 24 -3.95 13.66 -7.83
CA LEU A 24 -3.42 13.50 -9.18
C LEU A 24 -2.10 14.24 -9.39
N ILE A 25 -1.96 15.47 -8.87
CA ILE A 25 -0.71 16.24 -8.96
C ILE A 25 0.41 15.50 -8.24
N LEU A 26 0.16 14.96 -7.04
CA LEU A 26 1.20 14.21 -6.31
C LEU A 26 1.66 12.98 -7.09
N PHE A 27 0.72 12.19 -7.65
CA PHE A 27 1.09 11.06 -8.51
C PHE A 27 1.81 11.48 -9.78
N ALA A 28 1.36 12.57 -10.41
CA ALA A 28 2.03 13.10 -11.60
C ALA A 28 3.49 13.50 -11.31
N ILE A 29 3.77 14.09 -10.16
CA ILE A 29 5.14 14.45 -9.76
C ILE A 29 5.98 13.18 -9.54
N ILE A 30 5.46 12.19 -8.81
CA ILE A 30 6.18 10.95 -8.55
C ILE A 30 6.49 10.24 -9.86
N ASN A 31 5.47 9.95 -10.67
CA ASN A 31 5.63 9.23 -11.93
C ASN A 31 6.53 9.97 -12.93
N PHE A 32 6.49 11.32 -12.94
CA PHE A 32 7.40 12.11 -13.76
C PHE A 32 8.86 11.92 -13.33
N ILE A 33 9.14 11.94 -12.03
CA ILE A 33 10.50 11.77 -11.50
C ILE A 33 10.99 10.33 -11.75
N GLU A 34 10.18 9.32 -11.49
CA GLU A 34 10.50 7.91 -11.72
C GLU A 34 10.80 7.64 -13.22
N ASN A 35 10.01 8.21 -14.12
CA ASN A 35 10.25 8.08 -15.56
C ASN A 35 11.48 8.85 -16.06
N ALA A 36 11.78 10.01 -15.46
CA ALA A 36 12.90 10.87 -15.90
C ALA A 36 14.26 10.36 -15.40
N TYR A 37 14.31 9.78 -14.20
CA TYR A 37 15.55 9.42 -13.51
C TYR A 37 15.69 7.93 -13.25
N GLY A 38 14.70 7.11 -13.64
CA GLY A 38 14.62 5.69 -13.29
C GLY A 38 14.25 5.51 -11.82
N TYR A 39 14.13 4.23 -11.41
CA TYR A 39 13.83 3.87 -10.01
C TYR A 39 15.03 4.07 -9.05
N TYR A 40 16.16 4.59 -9.53
CA TYR A 40 17.30 4.92 -8.69
C TYR A 40 16.98 6.18 -7.89
N ILE A 41 16.45 5.97 -6.69
CA ILE A 41 16.30 7.05 -5.70
C ILE A 41 17.67 7.27 -5.05
N ASP A 42 18.57 7.93 -5.76
CA ASP A 42 19.70 8.57 -5.10
C ASP A 42 19.16 9.56 -4.07
N PHE A 43 19.86 9.76 -2.93
CA PHE A 43 19.58 10.83 -1.96
C PHE A 43 19.84 12.22 -2.58
N THR A 44 19.44 12.38 -3.81
CA THR A 44 19.44 13.59 -4.61
C THR A 44 18.16 14.39 -4.32
N THR A 45 18.08 15.58 -4.86
CA THR A 45 16.89 16.43 -4.75
C THR A 45 15.61 15.72 -5.23
N SER A 46 15.72 14.86 -6.25
CA SER A 46 14.59 14.08 -6.79
C SER A 46 14.07 13.07 -5.79
N GLY A 47 14.94 12.32 -5.12
CA GLY A 47 14.54 11.36 -4.08
C GLY A 47 13.86 12.04 -2.88
N LEU A 48 14.32 13.21 -2.47
CA LEU A 48 13.64 13.98 -1.42
C LEU A 48 12.24 14.43 -1.84
N ILE A 49 12.03 14.85 -3.09
CA ILE A 49 10.70 15.24 -3.58
C ILE A 49 9.77 14.03 -3.58
N VAL A 50 10.22 12.88 -4.09
CA VAL A 50 9.45 11.62 -4.07
C VAL A 50 9.08 11.22 -2.64
N LEU A 51 10.02 11.27 -1.70
CA LEU A 51 9.78 10.97 -0.30
C LEU A 51 8.71 11.91 0.31
N ILE A 52 8.80 13.20 0.05
CA ILE A 52 7.81 14.18 0.53
C ILE A 52 6.43 13.87 -0.07
N CYS A 53 6.35 13.64 -1.38
CA CYS A 53 5.10 13.30 -2.05
C CYS A 53 4.50 12.00 -1.49
N THR A 54 5.32 10.97 -1.25
CA THR A 54 4.91 9.69 -0.66
C THR A 54 4.39 9.88 0.77
N ILE A 55 5.05 10.68 1.60
CA ILE A 55 4.57 11.01 2.94
C ILE A 55 3.20 11.71 2.87
N LEU A 56 3.03 12.66 1.96
CA LEU A 56 1.75 13.36 1.78
C LEU A 56 0.65 12.42 1.28
N LEU A 57 0.95 11.55 0.31
CA LEU A 57 0.01 10.54 -0.17
C LEU A 57 -0.38 9.56 0.95
N ASN A 58 0.58 8.99 1.65
CA ASN A 58 0.30 8.07 2.76
C ASN A 58 -0.55 8.75 3.84
N GLY A 59 -0.23 9.99 4.20
CA GLY A 59 -1.02 10.76 5.17
C GLY A 59 -2.43 11.04 4.69
N TYR A 60 -2.60 11.36 3.42
CA TYR A 60 -3.93 11.55 2.83
C TYR A 60 -4.70 10.23 2.75
N GLY A 61 -4.02 9.13 2.40
CA GLY A 61 -4.57 7.78 2.46
C GLY A 61 -5.10 7.42 3.85
N MET A 62 -4.35 7.76 4.91
CA MET A 62 -4.83 7.57 6.28
C MET A 62 -6.09 8.41 6.59
N THR A 63 -6.21 9.62 6.03
CA THR A 63 -7.44 10.41 6.19
C THR A 63 -8.61 9.81 5.43
N ILE A 64 -8.39 9.22 4.24
CA ILE A 64 -9.38 8.45 3.49
C ILE A 64 -9.84 7.23 4.31
N THR A 65 -8.90 6.47 4.86
CA THR A 65 -9.18 5.31 5.72
C THR A 65 -10.03 5.70 6.92
N ARG A 66 -9.68 6.79 7.61
CA ARG A 66 -10.46 7.33 8.75
C ARG A 66 -11.85 7.75 8.34
N ASP A 67 -11.98 8.49 7.24
CA ASP A 67 -13.27 8.95 6.72
C ASP A 67 -14.17 7.76 6.38
N ARG A 68 -13.61 6.78 5.66
CA ARG A 68 -14.35 5.57 5.27
C ARG A 68 -14.73 4.69 6.46
N ALA A 69 -13.87 4.59 7.47
CA ALA A 69 -14.17 3.90 8.73
C ALA A 69 -15.32 4.56 9.52
N ASN A 70 -15.65 5.82 9.23
CA ASN A 70 -16.79 6.56 9.76
C ASN A 70 -17.89 6.79 8.71
N GLU A 71 -18.02 5.84 7.75
CA GLU A 71 -19.05 5.85 6.70
C GLU A 71 -18.99 7.02 5.71
N GLY A 72 -17.85 7.67 5.59
CA GLY A 72 -17.64 8.73 4.60
C GLY A 72 -17.85 8.23 3.16
N TYR A 73 -18.34 9.11 2.30
CA TYR A 73 -18.70 8.82 0.91
C TYR A 73 -17.97 9.69 -0.12
N ARG A 74 -17.06 10.54 0.32
CA ARG A 74 -16.31 11.47 -0.53
C ARG A 74 -14.90 11.68 0.00
N LEU A 75 -13.98 12.08 -0.89
CA LEU A 75 -12.63 12.45 -0.47
C LEU A 75 -12.65 13.52 0.64
N PRO A 76 -11.96 13.26 1.78
CA PRO A 76 -11.93 14.18 2.91
C PRO A 76 -11.18 15.47 2.56
N LYS A 77 -11.42 16.51 3.36
CA LYS A 77 -10.68 17.78 3.22
C LYS A 77 -9.20 17.58 3.53
N VAL A 78 -8.36 18.23 2.72
CA VAL A 78 -6.92 18.28 2.95
C VAL A 78 -6.64 19.20 4.15
N LEU A 79 -6.23 18.60 5.28
CA LEU A 79 -5.75 19.29 6.46
C LEU A 79 -4.24 19.09 6.53
N PRO A 80 -3.41 20.07 6.11
CA PRO A 80 -1.97 19.85 5.89
C PRO A 80 -1.25 19.28 7.11
N ARG A 81 -1.58 19.78 8.31
CA ARG A 81 -0.98 19.30 9.57
C ARG A 81 -1.27 17.83 9.83
N ASP A 82 -2.52 17.41 9.68
CA ASP A 82 -2.94 16.03 9.96
C ASP A 82 -2.33 15.08 8.91
N ILE A 83 -2.30 15.50 7.65
CA ILE A 83 -1.73 14.72 6.56
C ILE A 83 -0.23 14.49 6.79
N VAL A 84 0.54 15.52 7.14
CA VAL A 84 1.98 15.37 7.38
C VAL A 84 2.22 14.46 8.59
N ILE A 85 1.52 14.67 9.71
CA ILE A 85 1.69 13.87 10.92
C ILE A 85 1.31 12.40 10.68
N LEU A 86 0.15 12.16 10.06
CA LEU A 86 -0.29 10.80 9.74
C LEU A 86 0.60 10.16 8.67
N GLY A 87 1.07 10.96 7.71
CA GLY A 87 1.98 10.51 6.66
C GLY A 87 3.30 10.01 7.22
N ILE A 88 3.95 10.78 8.08
CA ILE A 88 5.19 10.35 8.74
C ILE A 88 4.94 9.06 9.55
N LYS A 89 3.85 9.01 10.33
CA LYS A 89 3.53 7.84 11.15
C LYS A 89 3.24 6.60 10.29
N SER A 90 2.47 6.73 9.22
CA SER A 90 2.17 5.61 8.32
C SER A 90 3.42 5.14 7.58
N THR A 91 4.28 6.05 7.14
CA THR A 91 5.57 5.69 6.52
C THR A 91 6.45 4.90 7.49
N ILE A 92 6.50 5.28 8.77
CA ILE A 92 7.21 4.50 9.79
C ILE A 92 6.59 3.10 9.93
N VAL A 93 5.26 2.98 9.93
CA VAL A 93 4.58 1.68 9.98
C VAL A 93 4.97 0.83 8.77
N PHE A 94 4.89 1.37 7.55
CA PHE A 94 5.32 0.67 6.34
C PHE A 94 6.77 0.18 6.44
N LEU A 95 7.70 1.04 6.84
CA LEU A 95 9.12 0.68 7.00
C LEU A 95 9.33 -0.44 8.02
N VAL A 96 8.66 -0.40 9.16
CA VAL A 96 8.78 -1.46 10.18
C VAL A 96 8.25 -2.79 9.66
N TYR A 97 7.08 -2.80 9.00
CA TYR A 97 6.54 -4.04 8.41
C TYR A 97 7.41 -4.54 7.24
N LEU A 98 8.03 -3.65 6.49
CA LEU A 98 8.98 -4.01 5.41
C LEU A 98 10.26 -4.65 5.98
N VAL A 99 10.81 -4.10 7.08
CA VAL A 99 11.95 -4.73 7.80
C VAL A 99 11.56 -6.12 8.31
N ILE A 100 10.36 -6.27 8.90
CA ILE A 100 9.86 -7.58 9.32
C ILE A 100 9.78 -8.53 8.13
N GLN A 101 9.24 -8.07 7.02
CA GLN A 101 9.11 -8.85 5.78
C GLN A 101 10.48 -9.28 5.24
N GLY A 102 11.48 -8.39 5.21
CA GLY A 102 12.85 -8.72 4.78
C GLY A 102 13.46 -9.82 5.64
N ASN A 103 13.38 -9.69 6.98
CA ASN A 103 13.88 -10.73 7.88
C ASN A 103 13.17 -12.08 7.73
N VAL A 104 11.86 -12.08 7.47
CA VAL A 104 11.12 -13.33 7.21
C VAL A 104 11.55 -13.95 5.88
N LEU A 105 11.75 -13.15 4.84
CA LEU A 105 12.27 -13.62 3.55
C LEU A 105 13.67 -14.22 3.70
N ASP A 106 14.57 -13.55 4.41
CA ASP A 106 15.91 -14.07 4.70
C ASP A 106 15.86 -15.42 5.40
N PHE A 107 15.05 -15.53 6.42
CA PHE A 107 14.90 -16.79 7.16
C PHE A 107 14.38 -17.93 6.29
N VAL A 108 13.44 -17.65 5.39
CA VAL A 108 12.83 -18.64 4.50
C VAL A 108 13.69 -18.96 3.30
N CYS A 109 14.44 -17.99 2.77
CA CYS A 109 15.14 -18.12 1.50
C CYS A 109 16.62 -18.51 1.67
N SER A 110 17.23 -18.22 2.82
CA SER A 110 18.61 -18.65 3.14
C SER A 110 18.82 -20.16 2.96
N PRO A 111 17.95 -21.06 3.42
CA PRO A 111 18.07 -22.51 3.18
C PRO A 111 17.96 -22.90 1.70
N LEU A 112 17.42 -22.03 0.85
CA LEU A 112 17.28 -22.25 -0.59
C LEU A 112 18.50 -21.79 -1.39
N GLY A 113 19.52 -21.23 -0.71
CA GLY A 113 20.75 -20.73 -1.30
C GLY A 113 20.63 -19.32 -1.91
N PHE A 114 19.59 -18.58 -1.59
CA PHE A 114 19.50 -17.16 -1.96
C PHE A 114 20.39 -16.32 -1.03
N PRO A 115 21.03 -15.27 -1.57
CA PRO A 115 21.78 -14.33 -0.74
C PRO A 115 20.82 -13.61 0.23
N PRO A 116 21.32 -13.06 1.35
CA PRO A 116 20.51 -12.29 2.27
C PRO A 116 19.88 -11.10 1.53
N PHE A 117 18.60 -10.85 1.82
CA PHE A 117 17.88 -9.71 1.27
C PHE A 117 18.30 -8.46 2.02
N ASP A 118 19.05 -7.60 1.36
CA ASP A 118 19.33 -6.27 1.90
C ASP A 118 18.08 -5.38 1.72
N LEU A 119 17.77 -4.59 2.75
CA LEU A 119 16.68 -3.62 2.72
C LEU A 119 16.90 -2.60 1.59
N GLU A 120 18.15 -2.25 1.30
CA GLU A 120 18.52 -1.36 0.22
C GLU A 120 18.15 -1.96 -1.14
N ASP A 121 18.46 -3.25 -1.36
CA ASP A 121 18.12 -3.95 -2.60
C ASP A 121 16.60 -4.10 -2.77
N MET A 122 15.86 -4.36 -1.69
CA MET A 122 14.40 -4.44 -1.75
C MET A 122 13.72 -3.10 -2.08
N LEU A 123 14.29 -1.99 -1.60
CA LEU A 123 13.72 -0.66 -1.79
C LEU A 123 14.17 0.01 -3.09
N PHE A 124 15.42 -0.23 -3.50
CA PHE A 124 16.05 0.56 -4.55
C PHE A 124 16.58 -0.26 -5.74
N ASN A 125 16.76 -1.58 -5.59
CA ASN A 125 17.37 -2.45 -6.61
C ASN A 125 16.50 -3.68 -6.93
N PHE A 126 15.19 -3.48 -7.10
CA PHE A 126 14.26 -4.58 -7.37
C PHE A 126 14.65 -5.40 -8.62
N ASP A 127 15.23 -4.76 -9.63
CA ASP A 127 15.75 -5.41 -10.84
C ASP A 127 16.88 -6.38 -10.54
N GLU A 128 17.75 -6.08 -9.56
CA GLU A 128 18.85 -6.95 -9.16
C GLU A 128 18.33 -8.18 -8.41
N THR A 129 17.31 -7.99 -7.58
CA THR A 129 16.57 -9.09 -6.95
C THR A 129 15.95 -10.02 -8.00
N ILE A 130 15.34 -9.48 -9.05
CA ILE A 130 14.79 -10.29 -10.16
C ILE A 130 15.91 -11.01 -10.93
N ARG A 131 17.02 -10.34 -11.23
CA ARG A 131 18.18 -10.98 -11.90
C ARG A 131 18.75 -12.14 -11.09
N MET A 132 18.85 -12.01 -9.78
CA MET A 132 19.26 -13.11 -8.90
C MET A 132 18.34 -14.31 -9.01
N LEU A 133 17.05 -14.11 -9.23
CA LEU A 133 16.08 -15.19 -9.45
C LEU A 133 16.36 -15.97 -10.75
N TYR A 134 16.82 -15.31 -11.82
CA TYR A 134 17.15 -15.96 -13.09
C TYR A 134 18.43 -16.80 -13.05
N VAL A 135 19.36 -16.50 -12.16
CA VAL A 135 20.62 -17.23 -12.01
C VAL A 135 20.43 -18.54 -11.23
N HIS A 136 19.34 -18.65 -10.46
CA HIS A 136 19.05 -19.81 -9.64
C HIS A 136 18.26 -20.89 -10.41
N ASN A 137 18.35 -22.14 -9.92
CA ASN A 137 17.57 -23.25 -10.45
C ASN A 137 16.08 -22.91 -10.43
N ALA A 138 15.34 -23.20 -11.51
CA ALA A 138 13.91 -22.93 -11.66
C ALA A 138 13.05 -23.42 -10.47
N ILE A 139 13.44 -24.54 -9.85
CA ILE A 139 12.74 -25.07 -8.67
C ILE A 139 12.92 -24.16 -7.45
N ASN A 140 14.11 -23.64 -7.20
CA ASN A 140 14.38 -22.74 -6.09
C ASN A 140 13.70 -21.38 -6.32
N THR A 141 13.73 -20.88 -7.55
CA THR A 141 12.98 -19.67 -7.95
C THR A 141 11.49 -19.84 -7.70
N LEU A 142 10.91 -20.99 -8.08
CA LEU A 142 9.48 -21.25 -7.82
C LEU A 142 9.17 -21.31 -6.32
N LYS A 143 10.02 -21.97 -5.53
CA LYS A 143 9.88 -21.99 -4.06
C LYS A 143 9.93 -20.58 -3.47
N PHE A 144 10.91 -19.78 -3.91
CA PHE A 144 11.03 -18.38 -3.50
C PHE A 144 9.75 -17.59 -3.80
N LEU A 145 9.23 -17.69 -5.03
CA LEU A 145 8.00 -16.99 -5.41
C LEU A 145 6.81 -17.41 -4.55
N ILE A 146 6.66 -18.72 -4.27
CA ILE A 146 5.57 -19.21 -3.44
C ILE A 146 5.70 -18.71 -2.00
N PHE A 147 6.84 -18.95 -1.36
CA PHE A 147 7.06 -18.58 0.04
C PHE A 147 7.09 -17.07 0.23
N GLY A 148 7.72 -16.34 -0.70
CA GLY A 148 7.74 -14.88 -0.72
C GLY A 148 6.34 -14.28 -0.84
N SER A 149 5.52 -14.81 -1.74
CA SER A 149 4.12 -14.36 -1.90
C SER A 149 3.28 -14.63 -0.66
N ILE A 150 3.43 -15.80 -0.04
CA ILE A 150 2.73 -16.13 1.21
C ILE A 150 3.18 -15.20 2.33
N SER A 151 4.48 -15.02 2.51
CA SER A 151 5.04 -14.13 3.53
C SER A 151 4.56 -12.69 3.34
N PHE A 152 4.60 -12.19 2.11
CA PHE A 152 4.13 -10.86 1.77
C PHE A 152 2.64 -10.70 2.05
N TYR A 153 1.82 -11.68 1.67
CA TYR A 153 0.40 -11.69 1.98
C TYR A 153 0.14 -11.61 3.49
N VAL A 154 0.84 -12.42 4.29
CA VAL A 154 0.68 -12.43 5.75
C VAL A 154 1.09 -11.09 6.36
N THR A 155 2.19 -10.50 5.90
CA THR A 155 2.65 -9.20 6.38
C THR A 155 1.63 -8.10 6.06
N LEU A 156 1.14 -8.02 4.82
CA LEU A 156 0.10 -7.06 4.43
C LEU A 156 -1.20 -7.27 5.21
N PHE A 157 -1.59 -8.53 5.42
CA PHE A 157 -2.79 -8.91 6.17
C PHE A 157 -2.83 -8.28 7.56
N PHE A 158 -1.74 -8.29 8.31
CA PHE A 158 -1.67 -7.65 9.63
C PHE A 158 -1.43 -6.15 9.56
N MET A 159 -0.66 -5.69 8.57
CA MET A 159 -0.37 -4.28 8.36
C MET A 159 -1.63 -3.46 8.07
N GLU A 160 -2.57 -3.98 7.29
CA GLU A 160 -3.80 -3.26 6.94
C GLU A 160 -4.63 -2.88 8.16
N ILE A 161 -4.85 -3.81 9.10
CA ILE A 161 -5.53 -3.48 10.37
C ILE A 161 -4.68 -2.54 11.23
N GLY A 162 -3.37 -2.73 11.26
CA GLY A 162 -2.45 -1.82 11.94
C GLY A 162 -2.59 -0.37 11.44
N LEU A 163 -2.61 -0.19 10.13
CA LEU A 163 -2.83 1.11 9.49
C LEU A 163 -4.21 1.68 9.78
N ALA A 164 -5.26 0.85 9.75
CA ALA A 164 -6.62 1.28 10.11
C ALA A 164 -6.69 1.81 11.54
N ARG A 165 -6.05 1.12 12.49
CA ARG A 165 -5.94 1.56 13.89
C ARG A 165 -5.15 2.86 14.03
N LEU A 166 -4.06 3.01 13.27
CA LEU A 166 -3.32 4.27 13.21
C LEU A 166 -4.21 5.40 12.69
N ALA A 167 -4.94 5.15 11.61
CA ALA A 167 -5.84 6.15 11.01
C ALA A 167 -6.93 6.61 11.99
N ASP A 168 -7.53 5.68 12.73
CA ASP A 168 -8.59 5.96 13.69
C ASP A 168 -8.09 6.68 14.94
N THR A 169 -7.03 6.18 15.57
CA THR A 169 -6.52 6.68 16.85
C THR A 169 -5.52 7.82 16.73
N GLY A 170 -4.86 7.94 15.58
CA GLY A 170 -3.72 8.84 15.37
C GLY A 170 -2.45 8.47 16.16
N ARG A 171 -2.42 7.32 16.85
CA ARG A 171 -1.31 6.88 17.70
C ARG A 171 -0.47 5.81 17.03
N LEU A 172 0.83 6.07 16.82
CA LEU A 172 1.75 5.15 16.13
C LEU A 172 1.75 3.74 16.73
N LEU A 173 1.87 3.64 18.06
CA LEU A 173 1.97 2.35 18.76
C LEU A 173 0.74 1.45 18.60
N THR A 174 -0.41 2.00 18.26
CA THR A 174 -1.63 1.20 18.04
C THR A 174 -1.52 0.32 16.79
N ALA A 175 -0.71 0.73 15.81
CA ALA A 175 -0.46 -0.04 14.59
C ALA A 175 0.38 -1.32 14.86
N PHE A 176 1.10 -1.37 15.98
CA PHE A 176 1.94 -2.51 16.36
C PHE A 176 1.37 -3.34 17.50
N ASN A 177 0.19 -2.99 18.00
CA ASN A 177 -0.46 -3.74 19.06
C ASN A 177 -1.09 -5.03 18.52
N VAL A 178 -0.27 -6.08 18.47
CA VAL A 178 -0.65 -7.39 17.92
C VAL A 178 -1.91 -7.95 18.59
N VAL A 179 -2.02 -7.85 19.93
CA VAL A 179 -3.19 -8.35 20.66
C VAL A 179 -4.47 -7.66 20.21
N ALA A 180 -4.40 -6.34 20.03
CA ALA A 180 -5.54 -5.56 19.60
C ALA A 180 -5.88 -5.81 18.11
N ILE A 181 -4.87 -6.02 17.25
CA ILE A 181 -5.06 -6.42 15.85
C ILE A 181 -5.79 -7.77 15.77
N PHE A 182 -5.35 -8.77 16.53
CA PHE A 182 -6.02 -10.08 16.59
C PHE A 182 -7.46 -9.96 17.09
N LYS A 183 -7.70 -9.10 18.10
CA LYS A 183 -9.06 -8.84 18.60
C LYS A 183 -9.96 -8.25 17.51
N ASP A 184 -9.47 -7.28 16.76
CA ASP A 184 -10.23 -6.64 15.67
C ASP A 184 -10.56 -7.65 14.55
N ILE A 185 -9.60 -8.50 14.17
CA ILE A 185 -9.81 -9.57 13.20
C ILE A 185 -10.87 -10.56 13.70
N ASN A 186 -10.84 -10.93 14.99
CA ASN A 186 -11.84 -11.82 15.58
C ASN A 186 -13.25 -11.19 15.58
N ILE A 187 -13.37 -9.88 15.79
CA ILE A 187 -14.66 -9.15 15.73
C ILE A 187 -15.28 -9.26 14.34
N VAL A 188 -14.48 -9.04 13.29
CA VAL A 188 -14.92 -9.18 11.89
C VAL A 188 -15.19 -10.65 11.56
N GLY A 189 -14.36 -11.54 12.07
CA GLY A 189 -14.30 -12.97 11.76
C GLY A 189 -13.20 -13.27 10.73
N TRP A 190 -12.28 -14.19 11.05
CA TRP A 190 -11.10 -14.52 10.25
C TRP A 190 -11.39 -14.80 8.78
N ARG A 191 -12.44 -15.62 8.52
CA ARG A 191 -12.82 -15.98 7.14
C ARG A 191 -13.32 -14.77 6.35
N HIS A 192 -14.09 -13.90 7.01
CA HIS A 192 -14.64 -12.70 6.39
C HIS A 192 -13.53 -11.70 6.08
N TYR A 193 -12.70 -11.42 7.08
CA TYR A 193 -11.55 -10.53 6.94
C TYR A 193 -10.57 -11.02 5.85
N ALA A 194 -10.21 -12.32 5.85
CA ALA A 194 -9.31 -12.87 4.84
C ALA A 194 -9.87 -12.73 3.41
N ARG A 195 -11.16 -12.98 3.22
CA ARG A 195 -11.81 -12.79 1.92
C ARG A 195 -11.72 -11.34 1.45
N ASP A 196 -12.01 -10.39 2.34
CA ASP A 196 -12.09 -8.98 1.98
C ASP A 196 -10.69 -8.39 1.74
N CYS A 197 -9.71 -8.74 2.58
CA CYS A 197 -8.30 -8.43 2.40
C CYS A 197 -7.77 -9.01 1.06
N THR A 198 -8.04 -10.29 0.77
CA THR A 198 -7.66 -10.92 -0.50
C THR A 198 -8.31 -10.20 -1.69
N THR A 199 -9.56 -9.79 -1.56
CA THR A 199 -10.26 -9.08 -2.65
C THR A 199 -9.59 -7.74 -2.96
N ILE A 200 -9.17 -6.99 -1.94
CA ILE A 200 -8.44 -5.73 -2.10
C ILE A 200 -7.08 -6.00 -2.75
N MET A 201 -6.32 -6.98 -2.24
CA MET A 201 -5.01 -7.33 -2.78
C MET A 201 -5.08 -7.77 -4.25
N VAL A 202 -6.04 -8.62 -4.60
CA VAL A 202 -6.26 -9.04 -5.99
C VAL A 202 -6.62 -7.84 -6.88
N ALA A 203 -7.47 -6.93 -6.40
CA ALA A 203 -7.79 -5.72 -7.16
C ALA A 203 -6.56 -4.83 -7.40
N ILE A 204 -5.72 -4.66 -6.39
CA ILE A 204 -4.46 -3.90 -6.49
C ILE A 204 -3.50 -4.59 -7.48
N VAL A 205 -3.32 -5.90 -7.38
CA VAL A 205 -2.45 -6.66 -8.30
C VAL A 205 -2.96 -6.57 -9.74
N VAL A 206 -4.26 -6.72 -9.97
CA VAL A 206 -4.84 -6.60 -11.32
C VAL A 206 -4.64 -5.19 -11.88
N LEU A 207 -4.88 -4.14 -11.09
CA LEU A 207 -4.63 -2.77 -11.50
C LEU A 207 -3.14 -2.51 -11.75
N GLY A 208 -2.24 -3.04 -10.91
CA GLY A 208 -0.80 -2.95 -11.10
C GLY A 208 -0.31 -3.65 -12.36
N LEU A 209 -0.84 -4.85 -12.65
CA LEU A 209 -0.55 -5.55 -13.90
C LEU A 209 -1.05 -4.76 -15.11
N LEU A 210 -2.26 -4.18 -15.04
CA LEU A 210 -2.74 -3.29 -16.09
C LEU A 210 -1.82 -2.09 -16.28
N ASN A 211 -1.32 -1.52 -15.18
CA ASN A 211 -0.39 -0.40 -15.22
C ASN A 211 0.94 -0.77 -15.92
N SER A 212 1.47 -1.95 -15.66
CA SER A 212 2.72 -2.42 -16.26
C SER A 212 2.66 -2.65 -17.78
N PHE A 213 1.46 -2.76 -18.38
CA PHE A 213 1.29 -2.82 -19.83
C PHE A 213 1.40 -1.45 -20.51
N PHE A 214 1.21 -0.37 -19.77
CA PHE A 214 1.32 0.98 -20.28
C PHE A 214 2.70 1.55 -19.97
N ILE A 215 3.67 1.29 -20.86
CA ILE A 215 4.98 1.94 -20.76
C ILE A 215 4.79 3.39 -21.18
N PRO A 216 5.12 4.39 -20.35
CA PRO A 216 4.82 5.80 -20.63
C PRO A 216 5.76 6.39 -21.69
N ILE A 217 5.54 5.99 -22.96
CA ILE A 217 6.26 6.51 -24.14
C ILE A 217 5.58 7.79 -24.64
N SER A 218 4.27 7.94 -24.41
CA SER A 218 3.47 9.07 -24.86
C SER A 218 2.81 9.79 -23.68
N PHE A 219 2.38 11.03 -23.89
CA PHE A 219 1.63 11.81 -22.90
C PHE A 219 0.33 11.12 -22.45
N ILE A 220 -0.32 10.38 -23.35
CA ILE A 220 -1.57 9.65 -23.06
C ILE A 220 -1.27 8.50 -22.11
N GLU A 221 -0.21 7.73 -22.36
CA GLU A 221 0.20 6.60 -21.51
C GLU A 221 0.58 7.09 -20.12
N TYR A 222 1.29 8.22 -20.03
CA TYR A 222 1.59 8.87 -18.76
C TYR A 222 0.33 9.25 -17.98
N LEU A 223 -0.69 9.82 -18.64
CA LEU A 223 -1.96 10.13 -17.99
C LEU A 223 -2.69 8.86 -17.50
N VAL A 224 -2.64 7.78 -18.27
CA VAL A 224 -3.22 6.49 -17.89
C VAL A 224 -2.52 5.94 -16.66
N ASP A 225 -1.19 5.98 -16.61
CA ASP A 225 -0.38 5.55 -15.48
C ASP A 225 -0.74 6.32 -14.18
N VAL A 226 -0.81 7.65 -14.26
CA VAL A 226 -1.24 8.50 -13.14
C VAL A 226 -2.64 8.14 -12.63
N VAL A 227 -3.59 7.88 -13.54
CA VAL A 227 -4.97 7.50 -13.17
C VAL A 227 -5.02 6.10 -12.54
N LEU A 228 -4.27 5.14 -13.09
CA LEU A 228 -4.18 3.78 -12.52
C LEU A 228 -3.53 3.80 -11.15
N SER A 229 -2.45 4.56 -10.95
CA SER A 229 -1.80 4.76 -9.65
C SER A 229 -2.77 5.33 -8.62
N LEU A 230 -3.58 6.31 -9.00
CA LEU A 230 -4.64 6.84 -8.13
C LEU A 230 -5.69 5.78 -7.80
N LEU A 231 -6.11 4.96 -8.77
CA LEU A 231 -7.08 3.90 -8.51
C LEU A 231 -6.53 2.82 -7.57
N ILE A 232 -5.26 2.42 -7.74
CA ILE A 232 -4.56 1.49 -6.82
C ILE A 232 -4.58 2.07 -5.41
N PHE A 233 -4.11 3.30 -5.26
CA PHE A 233 -4.07 4.02 -3.99
C PHE A 233 -5.45 4.11 -3.32
N ALA A 234 -6.46 4.59 -4.05
CA ALA A 234 -7.82 4.72 -3.53
C ALA A 234 -8.42 3.37 -3.16
N THR A 235 -8.15 2.32 -3.96
CA THR A 235 -8.59 0.95 -3.68
C THR A 235 -8.05 0.45 -2.35
N GLN A 236 -6.76 0.65 -2.10
CA GLN A 236 -6.11 0.24 -0.87
C GLN A 236 -6.74 0.93 0.35
N PHE A 237 -6.72 2.25 0.39
CA PHE A 237 -7.12 2.99 1.59
C PHE A 237 -8.64 2.98 1.84
N LEU A 238 -9.46 2.95 0.79
CA LEU A 238 -10.90 2.74 0.93
C LEU A 238 -11.24 1.33 1.41
N GLY A 239 -10.52 0.32 0.90
CA GLY A 239 -10.68 -1.06 1.30
C GLY A 239 -10.38 -1.26 2.79
N ILE A 240 -9.21 -0.78 3.24
CA ILE A 240 -8.81 -0.80 4.64
C ILE A 240 -9.87 -0.11 5.53
N GLY A 241 -10.32 1.09 5.12
CA GLY A 241 -11.34 1.84 5.85
C GLY A 241 -12.69 1.12 5.92
N ALA A 242 -13.10 0.44 4.85
CA ALA A 242 -14.35 -0.33 4.82
C ALA A 242 -14.33 -1.55 5.75
N ILE A 243 -13.19 -2.27 5.80
CA ILE A 243 -13.00 -3.37 6.74
C ILE A 243 -13.06 -2.87 8.18
N TYR A 244 -12.40 -1.75 8.46
CA TYR A 244 -12.36 -1.20 9.81
C TYR A 244 -13.71 -0.60 10.27
N ALA A 245 -14.54 -0.14 9.33
CA ALA A 245 -15.92 0.23 9.63
C ALA A 245 -16.72 -0.93 10.23
N GLU A 246 -16.53 -2.16 9.72
CA GLU A 246 -17.17 -3.35 10.29
C GLU A 246 -16.66 -3.69 11.70
N VAL A 247 -15.37 -3.44 11.99
CA VAL A 247 -14.82 -3.58 13.35
C VAL A 247 -15.55 -2.66 14.31
N LYS A 248 -15.72 -1.39 13.92
CA LYS A 248 -16.38 -0.37 14.75
C LYS A 248 -17.86 -0.69 14.99
N ASP A 249 -18.57 -1.06 13.93
CA ASP A 249 -19.99 -1.41 13.99
C ASP A 249 -20.22 -2.58 14.95
N LYS A 250 -19.49 -3.67 14.77
CA LYS A 250 -19.64 -4.88 15.62
C LYS A 250 -19.06 -4.73 17.03
N SER A 251 -18.19 -3.77 17.29
CA SER A 251 -17.64 -3.50 18.62
C SER A 251 -18.54 -2.61 19.48
N SER A 252 -19.56 -1.98 18.88
CA SER A 252 -20.53 -1.12 19.57
C SER A 252 -21.72 -1.89 20.17
N TYR A 253 -21.79 -3.20 19.91
CA TYR A 253 -22.75 -4.14 20.49
C TYR A 253 -22.08 -5.07 21.49
#